data_e38ba1a2e0fc8035fce63812379657f0
#
_entry.id   e38ba1a2e0fc8035fce63812379657f0
#
_cell.length_a   1.000
_cell.length_b   1.000
_cell.length_c   1.000
_cell.angle_alpha   90.00
_cell.angle_beta   90.00
_cell.angle_gamma   90.00
#
_symmetry.space_group_name_H-M   'P 1'
#
loop_
_entity.id
_entity.type
_entity.pdbx_description
1 polymer ?
#
loop_
_entity_poly.entity_id
_entity_poly.type
_entity_poly.pdbx_seq_one_letter_code
_entity_poly.pdbx_strand_id
1 'polypeptide(L)'
;MVRAPATSAETQRQNEMSDTKPNRPKRPTFTDREALLFHSQGRPGKLAITPTKPMATQRDLSLAYSPGVAVPVLAIAEDPSRAYDYTSKGNMVAVISNGTAILGLGNLGALASKPVMEGKAVLFKRFADVDSIDLEIETEDTEEFINAVKYLGPSFGGINLEDIKAPECFVIEERLREMMNIPVFHDDQHGTAIIACAGMVNALGMTGRDIKTARLVCNGAGAA
;
A
#
# COMPACT_ATOMS: atom_id res chain seq x y z
N MET A 1 -13.14 -63.08 5.94
CA MET A 1 -12.05 -62.57 6.80
C MET A 1 -12.58 -61.39 7.61
N VAL A 2 -12.87 -61.66 8.91
CA VAL A 2 -13.38 -60.64 9.84
C VAL A 2 -12.18 -59.90 10.44
N ARG A 3 -12.11 -58.56 10.30
CA ARG A 3 -11.09 -57.75 10.95
C ARG A 3 -11.29 -57.74 12.45
N ALA A 4 -10.23 -58.02 13.20
CA ALA A 4 -10.23 -57.93 14.65
C ALA A 4 -10.44 -56.47 15.12
N PRO A 5 -11.08 -56.20 16.25
CA PRO A 5 -11.28 -54.86 16.79
C PRO A 5 -9.93 -54.26 17.26
N ALA A 6 -9.74 -52.98 16.99
CA ALA A 6 -8.54 -52.23 17.40
C ALA A 6 -8.39 -52.23 18.93
N THR A 7 -7.16 -52.37 19.42
CA THR A 7 -6.85 -52.38 20.85
C THR A 7 -7.03 -51.01 21.50
N SER A 8 -7.38 -50.97 22.79
CA SER A 8 -7.60 -49.73 23.55
C SER A 8 -6.44 -48.74 23.51
N ALA A 9 -5.20 -49.21 23.27
CA ALA A 9 -4.01 -48.38 23.14
C ALA A 9 -3.92 -47.61 21.80
N GLU A 10 -4.46 -48.20 20.72
CA GLU A 10 -4.52 -47.52 19.41
C GLU A 10 -5.60 -46.43 19.39
N THR A 11 -6.69 -46.63 20.07
CA THR A 11 -7.77 -45.64 20.23
C THR A 11 -7.33 -44.46 21.12
N GLN A 12 -6.51 -44.69 22.15
CA GLN A 12 -5.95 -43.64 22.98
C GLN A 12 -4.92 -42.81 22.21
N ARG A 13 -4.04 -43.41 21.42
CA ARG A 13 -3.06 -42.67 20.59
C ARG A 13 -3.71 -41.85 19.49
N GLN A 14 -4.85 -42.27 18.95
CA GLN A 14 -5.60 -41.47 17.97
C GLN A 14 -6.32 -40.28 18.61
N ASN A 15 -6.75 -40.39 19.87
CA ASN A 15 -7.35 -39.25 20.59
C ASN A 15 -6.34 -38.24 21.11
N GLU A 16 -5.10 -38.64 21.41
CA GLU A 16 -4.04 -37.69 21.84
C GLU A 16 -3.44 -36.90 20.69
N MET A 17 -3.60 -37.33 19.43
CA MET A 17 -3.10 -36.59 18.26
C MET A 17 -4.07 -35.52 17.73
N SER A 18 -5.24 -35.32 18.33
CA SER A 18 -6.30 -34.47 17.75
C SER A 18 -6.43 -33.06 18.36
N ASP A 19 -5.68 -32.69 19.41
CA ASP A 19 -5.97 -31.45 20.17
C ASP A 19 -4.88 -30.39 20.21
N THR A 20 -3.84 -30.48 19.37
CA THR A 20 -2.96 -29.32 19.14
C THR A 20 -3.43 -28.54 17.92
N LYS A 21 -4.56 -27.86 18.03
CA LYS A 21 -4.86 -26.75 17.11
C LYS A 21 -3.70 -25.75 17.20
N PRO A 22 -3.04 -25.40 16.07
CA PRO A 22 -1.99 -24.38 16.12
C PRO A 22 -2.60 -23.13 16.74
N ASN A 23 -1.92 -22.58 17.76
CA ASN A 23 -2.31 -21.36 18.44
C ASN A 23 -2.26 -20.21 17.41
N ARG A 24 -3.35 -20.03 16.67
CA ARG A 24 -3.50 -18.91 15.75
C ARG A 24 -3.49 -17.66 16.62
N PRO A 25 -2.61 -16.68 16.34
CA PRO A 25 -2.67 -15.41 17.05
C PRO A 25 -4.11 -14.90 16.94
N LYS A 26 -4.72 -14.61 18.10
CA LYS A 26 -6.06 -14.02 18.13
C LYS A 26 -6.01 -12.74 17.31
N ARG A 27 -6.87 -12.64 16.29
CA ARG A 27 -7.03 -11.37 15.57
C ARG A 27 -7.33 -10.30 16.60
N PRO A 28 -6.70 -9.12 16.53
CA PRO A 28 -7.05 -8.03 17.42
C PRO A 28 -8.56 -7.81 17.29
N THR A 29 -9.27 -7.93 18.40
CA THR A 29 -10.71 -7.72 18.45
C THR A 29 -10.94 -6.24 18.72
N PHE A 30 -11.45 -5.52 17.76
CA PHE A 30 -11.96 -4.17 17.93
C PHE A 30 -13.43 -4.13 17.53
N THR A 31 -14.18 -3.20 18.08
CA THR A 31 -15.56 -2.94 17.72
C THR A 31 -15.63 -1.87 16.64
N ASP A 32 -16.72 -1.83 15.88
CA ASP A 32 -16.97 -0.77 14.87
C ASP A 32 -16.88 0.63 15.49
N ARG A 33 -17.37 0.77 16.73
CA ARG A 33 -17.28 2.03 17.48
C ARG A 33 -15.84 2.44 17.75
N GLU A 34 -14.97 1.52 18.15
CA GLU A 34 -13.55 1.80 18.37
C GLU A 34 -12.86 2.21 17.07
N ALA A 35 -13.16 1.54 15.94
CA ALA A 35 -12.65 1.90 14.66
C ALA A 35 -13.08 3.33 14.23
N LEU A 36 -14.35 3.67 14.39
CA LEU A 36 -14.85 5.02 14.09
C LEU A 36 -14.22 6.07 15.00
N LEU A 37 -14.10 5.81 16.32
CA LEU A 37 -13.45 6.70 17.26
C LEU A 37 -11.98 6.93 16.93
N PHE A 38 -11.26 5.89 16.53
CA PHE A 38 -9.85 6.02 16.13
C PHE A 38 -9.65 7.01 14.97
N HIS A 39 -10.60 7.07 14.02
CA HIS A 39 -10.52 7.97 12.88
C HIS A 39 -11.04 9.39 13.14
N SER A 40 -11.88 9.57 14.15
CA SER A 40 -12.57 10.84 14.39
C SER A 40 -12.11 11.59 15.65
N GLN A 41 -11.53 10.89 16.64
CA GLN A 41 -11.17 11.50 17.91
C GLN A 41 -9.97 12.44 17.79
N GLY A 42 -10.04 13.62 18.37
CA GLY A 42 -9.03 14.65 18.25
C GLY A 42 -9.08 15.33 16.87
N ARG A 43 -7.97 15.35 16.15
CA ARG A 43 -7.93 15.78 14.75
C ARG A 43 -8.37 14.62 13.85
N PRO A 44 -9.45 14.76 13.09
CA PRO A 44 -9.90 13.70 12.18
C PRO A 44 -8.84 13.32 11.13
N GLY A 45 -8.88 12.05 10.69
CA GLY A 45 -7.93 11.50 9.74
C GLY A 45 -6.63 11.02 10.39
N LYS A 46 -5.65 10.64 9.58
CA LYS A 46 -4.38 10.06 10.03
C LYS A 46 -3.15 10.85 9.58
N LEU A 47 -3.35 11.81 8.68
CA LEU A 47 -2.26 12.59 8.09
C LEU A 47 -2.28 14.04 8.58
N ALA A 48 -1.09 14.62 8.64
CA ALA A 48 -0.89 16.04 8.87
C ALA A 48 0.29 16.53 8.04
N ILE A 49 0.20 17.78 7.58
CA ILE A 49 1.33 18.47 6.92
C ILE A 49 2.06 19.28 7.96
N THR A 50 3.37 19.08 8.06
CA THR A 50 4.23 19.79 9.00
C THR A 50 5.37 20.48 8.24
N PRO A 51 5.60 21.78 8.44
CA PRO A 51 6.74 22.49 7.84
C PRO A 51 8.07 21.91 8.32
N THR A 52 9.03 21.75 7.41
CA THR A 52 10.40 21.30 7.71
C THR A 52 11.39 22.44 7.91
N LYS A 53 10.98 23.67 7.62
CA LYS A 53 11.78 24.88 7.75
C LYS A 53 11.16 25.85 8.73
N PRO A 54 11.94 26.67 9.44
CA PRO A 54 11.42 27.70 10.33
C PRO A 54 10.63 28.75 9.52
N MET A 55 9.52 29.23 10.11
CA MET A 55 8.63 30.23 9.53
C MET A 55 8.29 31.30 10.57
N ALA A 56 9.26 31.66 11.43
CA ALA A 56 9.03 32.52 12.59
C ALA A 56 9.34 33.99 12.31
N THR A 57 10.26 34.27 11.38
CA THR A 57 10.74 35.63 11.12
C THR A 57 10.38 36.10 9.71
N GLN A 58 10.38 37.41 9.50
CA GLN A 58 10.21 38.01 8.17
C GLN A 58 11.31 37.52 7.17
N ARG A 59 12.50 37.25 7.67
CA ARG A 59 13.57 36.67 6.87
C ARG A 59 13.22 35.24 6.43
N ASP A 60 12.70 34.42 7.32
CA ASP A 60 12.31 33.05 6.99
C ASP A 60 11.23 33.05 5.91
N LEU A 61 10.21 33.91 6.05
CA LEU A 61 9.16 34.07 5.05
C LEU A 61 9.72 34.52 3.69
N SER A 62 10.67 35.47 3.70
CA SER A 62 11.29 35.96 2.47
C SER A 62 12.15 34.89 1.77
N LEU A 63 12.75 33.96 2.50
CA LEU A 63 13.50 32.82 1.95
C LEU A 63 12.57 31.73 1.46
N ALA A 64 11.53 31.41 2.23
CA ALA A 64 10.62 30.29 1.94
C ALA A 64 9.62 30.60 0.82
N TYR A 65 9.31 31.88 0.61
CA TYR A 65 8.35 32.30 -0.41
C TYR A 65 8.93 33.48 -1.24
N SER A 66 8.34 34.64 -1.21
CA SER A 66 8.77 35.75 -2.04
C SER A 66 9.70 36.72 -1.29
N PRO A 67 10.86 37.15 -1.86
CA PRO A 67 11.36 36.87 -3.21
C PRO A 67 12.32 35.66 -3.32
N GLY A 68 12.76 35.06 -2.21
CA GLY A 68 13.85 34.09 -2.15
C GLY A 68 13.56 32.80 -2.93
N VAL A 69 12.30 32.38 -3.03
CA VAL A 69 11.89 31.18 -3.77
C VAL A 69 12.20 31.26 -5.28
N ALA A 70 12.41 32.43 -5.83
CA ALA A 70 12.81 32.60 -7.24
C ALA A 70 14.14 31.90 -7.56
N VAL A 71 15.07 31.86 -6.60
CA VAL A 71 16.39 31.24 -6.79
C VAL A 71 16.29 29.73 -7.07
N PRO A 72 15.69 28.90 -6.21
CA PRO A 72 15.50 27.47 -6.53
C PRO A 72 14.61 27.24 -7.75
N VAL A 73 13.63 28.09 -8.04
CA VAL A 73 12.82 27.99 -9.27
C VAL A 73 13.69 28.07 -10.51
N LEU A 74 14.57 29.07 -10.58
CA LEU A 74 15.49 29.24 -11.72
C LEU A 74 16.50 28.08 -11.81
N ALA A 75 17.00 27.58 -10.68
CA ALA A 75 17.91 26.46 -10.65
C ALA A 75 17.27 25.17 -11.18
N ILE A 76 15.99 24.93 -10.84
CA ILE A 76 15.23 23.76 -11.34
C ILE A 76 14.86 23.94 -12.83
N ALA A 77 14.58 25.16 -13.26
CA ALA A 77 14.30 25.44 -14.67
C ALA A 77 15.52 25.19 -15.57
N GLU A 78 16.72 25.48 -15.06
CA GLU A 78 18.00 25.21 -15.75
C GLU A 78 18.34 23.71 -15.73
N ASP A 79 18.15 23.05 -14.59
CA ASP A 79 18.40 21.61 -14.41
C ASP A 79 17.26 20.98 -13.61
N PRO A 80 16.30 20.28 -14.26
CA PRO A 80 15.17 19.64 -13.60
C PRO A 80 15.53 18.62 -12.51
N SER A 81 16.73 18.04 -12.54
CA SER A 81 17.18 17.09 -11.51
C SER A 81 17.29 17.75 -10.14
N ARG A 82 17.52 19.05 -10.08
CA ARG A 82 17.62 19.84 -8.85
C ARG A 82 16.30 19.97 -8.09
N ALA A 83 15.18 19.54 -8.69
CA ALA A 83 13.93 19.41 -7.95
C ALA A 83 14.06 18.46 -6.75
N TYR A 84 14.93 17.46 -6.84
CA TYR A 84 15.20 16.51 -5.75
C TYR A 84 16.05 17.14 -4.62
N ASP A 85 16.82 18.19 -4.90
CA ASP A 85 17.63 18.92 -3.92
C ASP A 85 16.82 19.97 -3.16
N TYR A 86 15.90 20.65 -3.86
CA TYR A 86 15.25 21.87 -3.36
C TYR A 86 13.78 21.71 -3.00
N THR A 87 13.20 20.53 -3.23
CA THR A 87 11.77 20.28 -2.92
C THR A 87 11.60 18.97 -2.16
N SER A 88 10.38 18.71 -1.68
CA SER A 88 10.01 17.43 -1.05
C SER A 88 9.85 16.27 -2.05
N LYS A 89 9.96 16.53 -3.37
CA LYS A 89 9.75 15.55 -4.43
C LYS A 89 10.53 14.24 -4.20
N GLY A 90 11.77 14.33 -3.75
CA GLY A 90 12.65 13.16 -3.57
C GLY A 90 12.22 12.17 -2.49
N ASN A 91 11.38 12.62 -1.55
CA ASN A 91 10.87 11.77 -0.46
C ASN A 91 9.33 11.78 -0.38
N MET A 92 8.63 12.09 -1.46
CA MET A 92 7.18 12.18 -1.48
C MET A 92 6.59 11.16 -2.45
N VAL A 93 5.78 10.22 -1.93
CA VAL A 93 5.03 9.23 -2.71
C VAL A 93 3.54 9.54 -2.65
N ALA A 94 2.85 9.52 -3.80
CA ALA A 94 1.39 9.56 -3.82
C ALA A 94 0.83 8.14 -3.73
N VAL A 95 -0.12 7.93 -2.83
CA VAL A 95 -1.00 6.76 -2.82
C VAL A 95 -2.26 7.12 -3.60
N ILE A 96 -2.49 6.47 -4.73
CA ILE A 96 -3.57 6.86 -5.65
C ILE A 96 -4.54 5.71 -5.86
N SER A 97 -5.83 6.01 -5.72
CA SER A 97 -6.92 5.06 -5.90
C SER A 97 -8.12 5.70 -6.60
N ASN A 98 -8.97 4.88 -7.20
CA ASN A 98 -10.34 5.27 -7.55
C ASN A 98 -11.40 4.50 -6.74
N GLY A 99 -10.99 3.70 -5.78
CA GLY A 99 -11.87 2.99 -4.87
C GLY A 99 -12.71 1.89 -5.50
N THR A 100 -12.25 1.31 -6.62
CA THR A 100 -13.02 0.29 -7.36
C THR A 100 -12.84 -1.14 -6.83
N ALA A 101 -11.89 -1.36 -5.89
CA ALA A 101 -11.62 -2.68 -5.28
C ALA A 101 -11.18 -2.57 -3.81
N ILE A 102 -11.97 -1.91 -2.96
CA ILE A 102 -11.61 -1.57 -1.57
C ILE A 102 -11.66 -2.81 -0.69
N LEU A 103 -10.51 -3.28 -0.16
CA LEU A 103 -10.37 -4.29 0.92
C LEU A 103 -11.32 -5.52 0.83
N GLY A 104 -11.75 -5.94 -0.35
CA GLY A 104 -12.75 -7.01 -0.50
C GLY A 104 -14.20 -6.54 -0.27
N LEU A 105 -14.42 -5.24 -0.06
CA LEU A 105 -15.76 -4.62 -0.03
C LEU A 105 -16.28 -4.31 -1.44
N GLY A 106 -15.39 -4.33 -2.43
CA GLY A 106 -15.72 -4.06 -3.82
C GLY A 106 -15.64 -2.57 -4.18
N ASN A 107 -16.41 -2.18 -5.19
CA ASN A 107 -16.46 -0.80 -5.66
C ASN A 107 -17.38 0.03 -4.79
N LEU A 108 -16.79 0.89 -3.95
CA LEU A 108 -17.50 1.87 -3.12
C LEU A 108 -17.19 3.32 -3.52
N GLY A 109 -16.33 3.50 -4.53
CA GLY A 109 -15.94 4.79 -5.07
C GLY A 109 -14.76 5.47 -4.36
N ALA A 110 -14.24 6.49 -5.01
CA ALA A 110 -13.03 7.18 -4.63
C ALA A 110 -13.09 7.76 -3.20
N LEU A 111 -14.14 8.50 -2.87
CA LEU A 111 -14.26 9.12 -1.54
C LEU A 111 -14.27 8.09 -0.40
N ALA A 112 -14.93 6.96 -0.60
CA ALA A 112 -15.01 5.91 0.43
C ALA A 112 -13.67 5.18 0.65
N SER A 113 -12.74 5.21 -0.32
CA SER A 113 -11.40 4.61 -0.19
C SER A 113 -10.47 5.44 0.70
N LYS A 114 -10.74 6.73 0.91
CA LYS A 114 -9.85 7.66 1.61
C LYS A 114 -9.33 7.14 2.97
N PRO A 115 -10.12 6.54 3.87
CA PRO A 115 -9.58 6.01 5.12
C PRO A 115 -8.52 4.92 4.93
N VAL A 116 -8.64 4.11 3.87
CA VAL A 116 -7.66 3.07 3.53
C VAL A 116 -6.39 3.73 2.98
N MET A 117 -6.54 4.68 2.05
CA MET A 117 -5.43 5.37 1.41
C MET A 117 -4.60 6.19 2.40
N GLU A 118 -5.24 6.92 3.34
CA GLU A 118 -4.52 7.55 4.46
C GLU A 118 -3.77 6.52 5.30
N GLY A 119 -4.37 5.34 5.53
CA GLY A 119 -3.71 4.24 6.22
C GLY A 119 -2.45 3.78 5.50
N LYS A 120 -2.52 3.59 4.18
CA LYS A 120 -1.36 3.23 3.35
C LYS A 120 -0.26 4.30 3.41
N ALA A 121 -0.62 5.57 3.32
CA ALA A 121 0.33 6.68 3.43
C ALA A 121 1.05 6.68 4.79
N VAL A 122 0.35 6.42 5.90
CA VAL A 122 0.95 6.25 7.22
C VAL A 122 1.93 5.07 7.28
N LEU A 123 1.64 3.95 6.57
CA LEU A 123 2.56 2.81 6.52
C LEU A 123 3.87 3.17 5.81
N PHE A 124 3.84 3.95 4.72
CA PHE A 124 5.05 4.47 4.07
C PHE A 124 5.89 5.26 5.07
N LYS A 125 5.29 6.18 5.80
CA LYS A 125 6.01 6.96 6.83
C LYS A 125 6.54 6.08 7.96
N ARG A 126 5.71 5.17 8.48
CA ARG A 126 6.05 4.34 9.64
C ARG A 126 7.18 3.34 9.38
N PHE A 127 7.21 2.74 8.21
CA PHE A 127 8.12 1.62 7.92
C PHE A 127 9.31 2.00 7.04
N ALA A 128 9.19 3.06 6.24
CA ALA A 128 10.24 3.45 5.30
C ALA A 128 10.72 4.90 5.48
N ASP A 129 10.11 5.66 6.39
CA ASP A 129 10.34 7.11 6.55
C ASP A 129 10.13 7.91 5.25
N VAL A 130 9.28 7.41 4.37
CA VAL A 130 8.86 8.08 3.14
C VAL A 130 7.61 8.91 3.45
N ASP A 131 7.63 10.18 3.12
CA ASP A 131 6.47 11.05 3.19
C ASP A 131 5.46 10.64 2.12
N SER A 132 4.19 10.59 2.50
CA SER A 132 3.16 10.15 1.57
C SER A 132 1.85 10.86 1.81
N ILE A 133 1.14 11.15 0.74
CA ILE A 133 -0.25 11.62 0.75
C ILE A 133 -1.10 10.77 -0.15
N ASP A 134 -2.38 10.69 0.18
CA ASP A 134 -3.38 9.99 -0.60
C ASP A 134 -4.12 10.94 -1.55
N LEU A 135 -4.43 10.41 -2.73
CA LEU A 135 -5.16 11.11 -3.79
C LEU A 135 -6.24 10.19 -4.36
N GLU A 136 -7.48 10.54 -4.13
CA GLU A 136 -8.63 9.80 -4.62
C GLU A 136 -9.11 10.43 -5.94
N ILE A 137 -9.03 9.65 -7.04
CA ILE A 137 -9.44 10.09 -8.38
C ILE A 137 -10.85 9.61 -8.66
N GLU A 138 -11.80 10.53 -8.76
CA GLU A 138 -13.22 10.22 -8.95
C GLU A 138 -13.56 9.96 -10.41
N THR A 139 -13.02 8.84 -10.93
CA THR A 139 -13.39 8.29 -12.25
C THR A 139 -13.20 6.78 -12.28
N GLU A 140 -14.05 6.08 -13.01
CA GLU A 140 -13.86 4.67 -13.36
C GLU A 140 -13.33 4.48 -14.79
N ASP A 141 -13.25 5.57 -15.56
CA ASP A 141 -12.64 5.52 -16.90
C ASP A 141 -11.13 5.41 -16.80
N THR A 142 -10.59 4.38 -17.44
CA THR A 142 -9.16 4.05 -17.41
C THR A 142 -8.30 5.15 -18.04
N GLU A 143 -8.76 5.77 -19.13
CA GLU A 143 -7.98 6.82 -19.81
C GLU A 143 -7.96 8.11 -19.02
N GLU A 144 -9.10 8.50 -18.44
CA GLU A 144 -9.16 9.67 -17.56
C GLU A 144 -8.29 9.49 -16.33
N PHE A 145 -8.32 8.30 -15.70
CA PHE A 145 -7.49 7.98 -14.56
C PHE A 145 -6.00 8.08 -14.89
N ILE A 146 -5.56 7.44 -15.99
CA ILE A 146 -4.16 7.47 -16.45
C ILE A 146 -3.71 8.91 -16.70
N ASN A 147 -4.55 9.72 -17.37
CA ASN A 147 -4.21 11.11 -17.66
C ASN A 147 -4.12 11.95 -16.39
N ALA A 148 -5.03 11.77 -15.43
CA ALA A 148 -4.99 12.47 -14.16
C ALA A 148 -3.68 12.16 -13.39
N VAL A 149 -3.32 10.89 -13.26
CA VAL A 149 -2.11 10.45 -12.55
C VAL A 149 -0.84 10.94 -13.25
N LYS A 150 -0.79 10.84 -14.57
CA LYS A 150 0.36 11.30 -15.38
C LYS A 150 0.71 12.76 -15.11
N TYR A 151 -0.28 13.63 -15.00
CA TYR A 151 -0.05 15.06 -14.78
C TYR A 151 0.44 15.39 -13.38
N LEU A 152 0.35 14.46 -12.42
CA LEU A 152 0.86 14.62 -11.06
C LEU A 152 2.37 14.29 -10.94
N GLY A 153 2.97 13.71 -11.96
CA GLY A 153 4.38 13.28 -11.97
C GLY A 153 5.41 14.32 -11.50
N PRO A 154 5.28 15.61 -11.85
CA PRO A 154 6.19 16.64 -11.35
C PRO A 154 6.23 16.77 -9.83
N SER A 155 5.14 16.45 -9.12
CA SER A 155 4.99 16.66 -7.67
C SER A 155 5.57 15.53 -6.82
N PHE A 156 5.76 14.33 -7.38
CA PHE A 156 6.08 13.13 -6.61
C PHE A 156 7.37 12.46 -7.08
N GLY A 157 8.05 11.79 -6.14
CA GLY A 157 9.19 10.92 -6.41
C GLY A 157 8.77 9.50 -6.79
N GLY A 158 7.53 9.11 -6.55
CA GLY A 158 6.96 7.82 -6.92
C GLY A 158 5.44 7.78 -6.74
N ILE A 159 4.81 6.80 -7.37
CA ILE A 159 3.36 6.55 -7.31
C ILE A 159 3.12 5.13 -6.80
N ASN A 160 2.28 5.00 -5.78
CA ASN A 160 1.69 3.76 -5.35
C ASN A 160 0.22 3.73 -5.77
N LEU A 161 -0.14 2.82 -6.65
CA LEU A 161 -1.54 2.55 -7.01
C LEU A 161 -2.11 1.54 -6.02
N GLU A 162 -3.34 1.77 -5.56
CA GLU A 162 -3.98 0.97 -4.51
C GLU A 162 -5.47 0.80 -4.78
N ASP A 163 -6.03 -0.38 -4.45
CA ASP A 163 -7.47 -0.67 -4.48
C ASP A 163 -8.15 -0.36 -5.84
N ILE A 164 -7.45 -0.63 -6.95
CA ILE A 164 -7.97 -0.51 -8.31
C ILE A 164 -8.33 -1.90 -8.81
N LYS A 165 -9.56 -2.04 -9.34
CA LYS A 165 -10.07 -3.34 -9.81
C LYS A 165 -9.25 -3.91 -10.98
N ALA A 166 -9.20 -5.23 -11.07
CA ALA A 166 -8.70 -5.94 -12.25
C ALA A 166 -9.85 -6.09 -13.27
N PRO A 167 -9.57 -6.07 -14.59
CA PRO A 167 -8.22 -6.02 -15.20
C PRO A 167 -7.65 -4.62 -15.41
N GLU A 168 -8.41 -3.56 -15.12
CA GLU A 168 -8.03 -2.16 -15.39
C GLU A 168 -6.71 -1.78 -14.72
N CYS A 169 -6.47 -2.26 -13.49
CA CYS A 169 -5.23 -1.98 -12.75
C CYS A 169 -3.97 -2.38 -13.52
N PHE A 170 -4.01 -3.45 -14.31
CA PHE A 170 -2.86 -3.93 -15.08
C PHE A 170 -2.52 -2.95 -16.20
N VAL A 171 -3.53 -2.50 -16.93
CA VAL A 171 -3.38 -1.53 -18.03
C VAL A 171 -2.91 -0.17 -17.49
N ILE A 172 -3.50 0.27 -16.37
CA ILE A 172 -3.16 1.55 -15.72
C ILE A 172 -1.68 1.55 -15.32
N GLU A 173 -1.24 0.53 -14.60
CA GLU A 173 0.15 0.46 -14.14
C GLU A 173 1.14 0.41 -15.31
N GLU A 174 0.94 -0.49 -16.28
CA GLU A 174 1.82 -0.66 -17.42
C GLU A 174 2.00 0.67 -18.19
N ARG A 175 0.89 1.32 -18.51
CA ARG A 175 0.92 2.58 -19.28
C ARG A 175 1.54 3.73 -18.49
N LEU A 176 1.26 3.85 -17.19
CA LEU A 176 1.87 4.89 -16.37
C LEU A 176 3.38 4.69 -16.22
N ARG A 177 3.84 3.44 -16.10
CA ARG A 177 5.27 3.12 -16.08
C ARG A 177 6.00 3.49 -17.37
N GLU A 178 5.33 3.38 -18.52
CA GLU A 178 5.89 3.81 -19.80
C GLU A 178 5.91 5.33 -19.99
N MET A 179 4.92 6.03 -19.41
CA MET A 179 4.72 7.47 -19.60
C MET A 179 5.47 8.35 -18.59
N MET A 180 5.78 7.80 -17.41
CA MET A 180 6.34 8.57 -16.29
C MET A 180 7.81 8.24 -16.08
N ASN A 181 8.61 9.24 -15.72
CA ASN A 181 10.03 9.10 -15.40
C ASN A 181 10.28 8.86 -13.90
N ILE A 182 9.27 8.49 -13.15
CA ILE A 182 9.31 8.13 -11.74
C ILE A 182 8.75 6.72 -11.56
N PRO A 183 9.12 5.99 -10.50
CA PRO A 183 8.55 4.67 -10.21
C PRO A 183 7.03 4.72 -10.08
N VAL A 184 6.36 3.77 -10.73
CA VAL A 184 4.93 3.49 -10.55
C VAL A 184 4.79 2.02 -10.15
N PHE A 185 4.05 1.77 -9.09
CA PHE A 185 3.93 0.46 -8.45
C PHE A 185 2.48 0.23 -8.02
N HIS A 186 1.90 -0.92 -8.37
CA HIS A 186 0.59 -1.33 -7.92
C HIS A 186 0.75 -2.36 -6.80
N ASP A 187 0.42 -1.98 -5.56
CA ASP A 187 0.72 -2.77 -4.38
C ASP A 187 -0.07 -4.08 -4.32
N ASP A 188 -1.37 -4.07 -4.66
CA ASP A 188 -2.20 -5.28 -4.67
C ASP A 188 -1.63 -6.37 -5.56
N GLN A 189 -0.97 -6.03 -6.67
CA GLN A 189 -0.28 -6.98 -7.53
C GLN A 189 1.07 -7.39 -6.94
N HIS A 190 1.98 -6.42 -6.89
CA HIS A 190 3.40 -6.68 -6.66
C HIS A 190 3.74 -6.85 -5.18
N GLY A 191 3.13 -6.05 -4.29
CA GLY A 191 3.28 -6.20 -2.85
C GLY A 191 2.75 -7.55 -2.38
N THR A 192 1.57 -7.94 -2.84
CA THR A 192 0.99 -9.25 -2.56
C THR A 192 1.84 -10.39 -3.11
N ALA A 193 2.37 -10.26 -4.34
CA ALA A 193 3.27 -11.26 -4.93
C ALA A 193 4.55 -11.43 -4.11
N ILE A 194 5.18 -10.32 -3.70
CA ILE A 194 6.41 -10.32 -2.90
C ILE A 194 6.18 -11.02 -1.56
N ILE A 195 5.12 -10.65 -0.82
CA ILE A 195 4.88 -11.24 0.50
C ILE A 195 4.44 -12.70 0.41
N ALA A 196 3.66 -13.06 -0.60
CA ALA A 196 3.25 -14.45 -0.85
C ALA A 196 4.47 -15.32 -1.20
N CYS A 197 5.35 -14.85 -2.07
CA CYS A 197 6.60 -15.53 -2.39
C CYS A 197 7.51 -15.70 -1.17
N ALA A 198 7.69 -14.65 -0.37
CA ALA A 198 8.48 -14.70 0.85
C ALA A 198 7.92 -15.75 1.85
N GLY A 199 6.58 -15.74 2.04
CA GLY A 199 5.90 -16.72 2.87
C GLY A 199 6.07 -18.15 2.36
N MET A 200 5.96 -18.35 1.04
CA MET A 200 6.13 -19.66 0.41
C MET A 200 7.55 -20.18 0.56
N VAL A 201 8.56 -19.35 0.30
CA VAL A 201 9.98 -19.74 0.46
C VAL A 201 10.26 -20.18 1.89
N ASN A 202 9.79 -19.40 2.88
CA ASN A 202 9.95 -19.74 4.28
C ASN A 202 9.23 -21.05 4.67
N ALA A 203 7.99 -21.22 4.22
CA ALA A 203 7.20 -22.43 4.51
C ALA A 203 7.84 -23.68 3.90
N LEU A 204 8.36 -23.62 2.69
CA LEU A 204 9.06 -24.73 2.04
C LEU A 204 10.37 -25.04 2.79
N GLY A 205 11.14 -24.03 3.16
CA GLY A 205 12.37 -24.21 3.97
C GLY A 205 12.09 -24.87 5.32
N MET A 206 11.06 -24.41 6.05
CA MET A 206 10.67 -24.98 7.35
C MET A 206 10.18 -26.42 7.24
N THR A 207 9.56 -26.80 6.13
CA THR A 207 9.00 -28.16 5.91
C THR A 207 9.95 -29.09 5.15
N GLY A 208 11.13 -28.61 4.73
CA GLY A 208 12.10 -29.38 3.95
C GLY A 208 11.61 -29.77 2.55
N ARG A 209 10.64 -29.04 1.97
CA ARG A 209 10.09 -29.31 0.64
C ARG A 209 10.84 -28.57 -0.43
N ASP A 210 11.04 -29.24 -1.58
CA ASP A 210 11.65 -28.60 -2.76
C ASP A 210 10.61 -27.77 -3.51
N ILE A 211 10.96 -26.51 -3.81
CA ILE A 211 10.13 -25.58 -4.59
C ILE A 211 9.77 -26.14 -5.98
N LYS A 212 10.65 -26.95 -6.59
CA LYS A 212 10.41 -27.56 -7.91
C LYS A 212 9.26 -28.56 -7.91
N THR A 213 8.94 -29.13 -6.76
CA THR A 213 7.84 -30.12 -6.60
C THR A 213 6.64 -29.54 -5.87
N ALA A 214 6.71 -28.31 -5.40
CA ALA A 214 5.63 -27.65 -4.73
C ALA A 214 4.44 -27.42 -5.68
N ARG A 215 3.23 -27.61 -5.15
CA ARG A 215 1.99 -27.27 -5.84
C ARG A 215 1.32 -26.11 -5.13
N LEU A 216 1.05 -25.04 -5.88
CA LEU A 216 0.34 -23.88 -5.39
C LEU A 216 -1.08 -23.87 -5.95
N VAL A 217 -2.05 -23.66 -5.09
CA VAL A 217 -3.45 -23.42 -5.48
C VAL A 217 -3.78 -21.98 -5.11
N CYS A 218 -4.10 -21.17 -6.10
CA CYS A 218 -4.56 -19.81 -5.91
C CYS A 218 -6.10 -19.79 -6.05
N ASN A 219 -6.78 -19.31 -5.01
CA ASN A 219 -8.22 -19.12 -5.02
C ASN A 219 -8.53 -17.62 -5.05
N GLY A 220 -9.25 -17.19 -6.07
CA GLY A 220 -9.54 -15.81 -6.39
C GLY A 220 -9.18 -15.53 -7.86
N ALA A 221 -8.91 -14.37 -8.24
CA ALA A 221 -8.41 -13.89 -9.54
C ALA A 221 -8.63 -12.38 -9.65
N GLY A 222 -8.44 -11.65 -8.56
CA GLY A 222 -8.41 -10.20 -8.51
C GLY A 222 -7.02 -9.67 -8.84
N ALA A 223 -6.76 -8.40 -8.51
CA ALA A 223 -5.46 -7.75 -8.72
C ALA A 223 -4.31 -8.48 -7.99
N ALA A 224 -4.60 -9.04 -6.83
CA ALA A 224 -3.65 -9.83 -6.06
C ALA A 224 -3.46 -11.25 -6.62
#